data_470930f174eff67a62f36001d309cc09
#
_entry.id   470930f174eff67a62f36001d309cc09
#
_cell.length_a   1.000
_cell.length_b   1.000
_cell.length_c   1.000
_cell.angle_alpha   90.00
_cell.angle_beta   90.00
_cell.angle_gamma   90.00
#
_symmetry.space_group_name_H-M   'P 1'
#
loop_
_entity.id
_entity.type
_entity.pdbx_description
1 polymer ?
#
loop_
_entity_poly.entity_id
_entity_poly.type
_entity_poly.pdbx_seq_one_letter_code
_entity_poly.pdbx_strand_id
1 'polypeptide(L)'
;MMAAFQPSLFDEAVAPTFRSLTPATRLHLSQGAWVDHLPGWLTGCDEVFESLLHEVPWRSEQRQMYDAVVAVPRLVHTYGIGQPLPHVALEAARAKLNQ
;
A
#
# COMPACT_ATOMS: atom_id res chain seq x y z
N MET A 1 19.37 18.29 10.60
CA MET A 1 19.07 17.90 10.95
C MET A 1 18.63 17.69 10.91
N MET A 2 18.50 17.76 10.96
CA MET A 2 18.09 17.38 11.32
C MET A 2 17.34 17.30 11.13
N ALA A 3 16.95 17.53 11.15
CA ALA A 3 16.36 17.27 11.33
C ALA A 3 15.62 17.24 11.14
N ALA A 4 15.39 17.48 11.05
CA ALA A 4 14.89 17.24 11.31
C ALA A 4 14.20 17.06 11.14
N PHE A 5 13.95 16.94 11.29
CA PHE A 5 13.46 16.42 11.66
C PHE A 5 13.29 16.03 11.99
N GLN A 6 13.36 16.08 12.05
CA GLN A 6 13.27 15.46 12.85
C GLN A 6 12.61 15.23 13.04
N PRO A 7 12.39 15.10 13.18
CA PRO A 7 11.87 14.50 13.75
C PRO A 7 11.61 14.22 13.94
N SER A 8 11.66 14.13 14.04
CA SER A 8 11.67 13.62 14.59
C SER A 8 11.90 13.36 14.96
N LEU A 9 12.43 13.50 15.23
CA LEU A 9 12.72 13.00 16.01
C LEU A 9 12.12 12.18 16.53
N PHE A 10 11.53 12.03 16.82
CA PHE A 10 10.66 11.30 17.22
C PHE A 10 10.06 10.60 16.29
N ASP A 11 10.00 10.91 15.30
CA ASP A 11 9.41 10.35 14.30
C ASP A 11 9.95 9.14 13.97
N GLU A 12 11.05 8.91 14.19
CA GLU A 12 11.56 7.66 13.96
C GLU A 12 10.82 6.68 14.70
N ALA A 13 10.22 7.07 15.68
CA ALA A 13 9.45 6.16 16.46
C ALA A 13 8.30 5.58 15.68
N VAL A 14 8.09 6.01 14.49
CA VAL A 14 6.92 5.63 13.73
C VAL A 14 7.27 4.66 12.62
N ALA A 15 8.27 3.83 12.82
CA ALA A 15 8.60 2.80 11.85
C ALA A 15 7.39 1.91 11.60
N PRO A 16 7.10 1.55 10.37
CA PRO A 16 5.93 0.72 10.07
C PRO A 16 6.01 -0.64 10.74
N THR A 17 4.92 -1.05 11.38
CA THR A 17 4.81 -2.36 11.96
C THR A 17 3.45 -2.95 11.65
N PHE A 18 3.31 -4.27 11.83
CA PHE A 18 2.07 -4.96 11.51
C PHE A 18 1.51 -5.64 12.74
N ARG A 19 0.19 -5.63 12.85
CA ARG A 19 -0.52 -6.35 13.88
C ARG A 19 -0.84 -7.77 13.40
N SER A 20 -1.32 -8.60 14.31
CA SER A 20 -1.78 -9.93 13.95
C SER A 20 -2.96 -9.85 12.99
N LEU A 21 -3.05 -10.81 12.07
CA LEU A 21 -4.19 -10.91 11.16
C LEU A 21 -5.38 -11.60 11.82
N THR A 22 -5.21 -12.18 12.99
CA THR A 22 -6.25 -12.97 13.64
C THR A 22 -7.58 -12.24 13.82
N PRO A 23 -7.60 -10.94 14.22
CA PRO A 23 -8.88 -10.25 14.43
C PRO A 23 -9.53 -9.72 13.15
N ALA A 24 -9.09 -10.14 11.98
CA ALA A 24 -9.73 -9.71 10.74
C ALA A 24 -11.18 -10.17 10.71
N THR A 25 -12.05 -9.32 10.21
CA THR A 25 -13.48 -9.60 10.11
C THR A 25 -13.83 -9.93 8.67
N ARG A 26 -14.53 -11.04 8.47
CA ARG A 26 -14.96 -11.43 7.13
C ARG A 26 -16.33 -10.88 6.84
N LEU A 27 -16.44 -10.19 5.71
CA LEU A 27 -17.69 -9.66 5.22
C LEU A 27 -18.06 -10.41 3.96
N HIS A 28 -19.22 -11.07 3.98
CA HIS A 28 -19.68 -11.84 2.83
C HIS A 28 -20.44 -10.96 1.86
N LEU A 29 -20.08 -11.08 0.60
CA LEU A 29 -20.72 -10.34 -0.47
C LEU A 29 -21.60 -11.30 -1.26
N SER A 30 -22.07 -10.89 -2.44
CA SER A 30 -22.93 -11.74 -3.25
C SER A 30 -22.12 -12.82 -3.97
N GLN A 31 -22.79 -13.89 -4.31
CA GLN A 31 -22.25 -14.94 -5.18
C GLN A 31 -21.01 -15.63 -4.61
N GLY A 32 -20.97 -15.79 -3.31
CA GLY A 32 -19.88 -16.49 -2.66
C GLY A 32 -18.61 -15.69 -2.45
N ALA A 33 -18.60 -14.43 -2.85
CA ALA A 33 -17.44 -13.57 -2.63
C ALA A 33 -17.39 -13.08 -1.18
N TRP A 34 -16.19 -12.73 -0.71
CA TRP A 34 -16.06 -12.15 0.61
C TRP A 34 -14.87 -11.20 0.63
N VAL A 35 -14.83 -10.38 1.69
CA VAL A 35 -13.71 -9.48 1.96
C VAL A 35 -13.31 -9.67 3.40
N ASP A 36 -12.02 -9.79 3.65
CA ASP A 36 -11.48 -9.80 5.01
C ASP A 36 -10.97 -8.40 5.31
N HIS A 37 -11.37 -7.85 6.44
CA HIS A 37 -11.10 -6.46 6.78
C HIS A 37 -10.47 -6.37 8.16
N LEU A 38 -9.34 -5.69 8.25
CA LEU A 38 -8.65 -5.48 9.51
C LEU A 38 -8.12 -4.06 9.55
N PRO A 39 -8.89 -3.14 10.13
CA PRO A 39 -8.39 -1.77 10.27
C PRO A 39 -7.19 -1.71 11.19
N GLY A 40 -6.26 -0.83 10.87
CA GLY A 40 -5.10 -0.63 11.73
C GLY A 40 -4.09 -1.75 11.70
N TRP A 41 -4.14 -2.63 10.68
CA TRP A 41 -3.16 -3.70 10.56
C TRP A 41 -1.74 -3.16 10.42
N LEU A 42 -1.58 -2.11 9.63
CA LEU A 42 -0.28 -1.47 9.44
C LEU A 42 -0.24 -0.19 10.26
N THR A 43 0.74 -0.07 11.14
CA THR A 43 1.02 1.20 11.82
C THR A 43 2.13 1.92 11.07
N GLY A 44 2.26 3.23 11.28
CA GLY A 44 3.26 4.02 10.56
C GLY A 44 2.92 4.23 9.10
N CYS A 45 1.64 4.15 8.75
CA CYS A 45 1.23 4.21 7.35
C CYS A 45 1.48 5.57 6.71
N ASP A 46 1.57 6.64 7.50
CA ASP A 46 1.87 7.94 6.93
C ASP A 46 3.26 7.98 6.31
N GLU A 47 4.21 7.32 6.95
CA GLU A 47 5.57 7.25 6.41
C GLU A 47 5.59 6.42 5.13
N VAL A 48 4.86 5.32 5.10
CA VAL A 48 4.76 4.50 3.90
C VAL A 48 4.09 5.30 2.77
N PHE A 49 3.03 6.02 3.08
CA PHE A 49 2.32 6.83 2.10
C PHE A 49 3.24 7.88 1.48
N GLU A 50 4.00 8.59 2.31
CA GLU A 50 4.90 9.61 1.80
C GLU A 50 5.98 9.01 0.90
N SER A 51 6.53 7.88 1.32
CA SER A 51 7.54 7.21 0.53
C SER A 51 6.99 6.78 -0.82
N LEU A 52 5.79 6.18 -0.84
CA LEU A 52 5.19 5.74 -2.10
C LEU A 52 4.82 6.93 -2.98
N LEU A 53 4.35 8.01 -2.38
CA LEU A 53 3.97 9.19 -3.16
C LEU A 53 5.16 9.76 -3.91
N HIS A 54 6.34 9.77 -3.31
CA HIS A 54 7.49 10.44 -3.89
C HIS A 54 8.43 9.52 -4.66
N GLU A 55 8.39 8.22 -4.41
CA GLU A 55 9.40 7.33 -4.98
C GLU A 55 8.88 6.41 -6.06
N VAL A 56 7.57 6.17 -6.14
CA VAL A 56 7.02 5.32 -7.18
C VAL A 56 6.85 6.14 -8.45
N PRO A 57 7.30 5.63 -9.61
CA PRO A 57 7.12 6.36 -10.87
C PRO A 57 5.69 6.21 -11.38
N TRP A 58 4.78 6.91 -10.74
CA TRP A 58 3.36 6.87 -11.08
C TRP A 58 3.13 7.35 -12.50
N ARG A 59 2.17 6.73 -13.17
CA ARG A 59 1.79 7.16 -14.51
C ARG A 59 0.29 7.01 -14.67
N SER A 60 -0.27 7.82 -15.57
CA SER A 60 -1.66 7.67 -15.92
C SER A 60 -1.79 6.65 -17.04
N GLU A 61 -2.95 6.01 -17.10
CA GLU A 61 -3.27 5.06 -18.15
C GLU A 61 -4.42 5.56 -18.96
N GLN A 62 -4.44 5.15 -20.22
CA GLN A 62 -5.60 5.35 -21.08
C GLN A 62 -6.07 3.98 -21.53
N ARG A 63 -7.37 3.86 -21.71
CA ARG A 63 -7.96 2.58 -22.05
C ARG A 63 -8.99 2.78 -23.15
N GLN A 64 -8.97 1.90 -24.13
CA GLN A 64 -9.98 1.92 -25.18
C GLN A 64 -11.27 1.39 -24.60
N MET A 65 -12.32 2.20 -24.62
CA MET A 65 -13.64 1.80 -24.14
C MET A 65 -14.65 2.15 -25.19
N TYR A 66 -15.27 1.11 -25.77
CA TYR A 66 -16.18 1.29 -26.91
C TYR A 66 -15.42 1.94 -28.05
N ASP A 67 -15.86 3.11 -28.50
CA ASP A 67 -15.21 3.82 -29.62
C ASP A 67 -14.31 4.95 -29.19
N ALA A 68 -14.00 5.05 -27.89
CA ALA A 68 -13.25 6.18 -27.38
C ALA A 68 -12.10 5.71 -26.50
N VAL A 69 -11.00 6.47 -26.51
CA VAL A 69 -9.91 6.29 -25.57
C VAL A 69 -10.24 7.14 -24.34
N VAL A 70 -10.29 6.50 -23.19
CA VAL A 70 -10.69 7.16 -21.95
C VAL A 70 -9.54 7.09 -20.96
N ALA A 71 -9.21 8.21 -20.33
CA ALA A 71 -8.20 8.23 -19.27
C ALA A 71 -8.72 7.48 -18.05
N VAL A 72 -7.91 6.57 -17.53
CA VAL A 72 -8.24 5.88 -16.29
C VAL A 72 -8.04 6.89 -15.15
N PRO A 73 -9.04 7.10 -14.29
CA PRO A 73 -8.99 8.17 -13.30
C PRO A 73 -8.13 7.85 -12.08
N ARG A 74 -6.93 7.35 -12.31
CA ARG A 74 -5.99 7.07 -11.24
C ARG A 74 -4.59 6.94 -11.82
N LEU A 75 -3.62 7.12 -10.97
CA LEU A 75 -2.23 6.87 -11.34
C LEU A 75 -1.86 5.45 -10.92
N VAL A 76 -1.07 4.78 -11.73
CA VAL A 76 -0.73 3.38 -11.50
C VAL A 76 0.75 3.15 -11.74
N HIS A 77 1.25 2.11 -11.13
CA HIS A 77 2.55 1.53 -11.44
C HIS A 77 2.49 0.05 -11.05
N THR A 78 3.13 -0.80 -11.84
CA THR A 78 3.05 -2.24 -11.67
C THR A 78 4.42 -2.81 -11.34
N TYR A 79 4.45 -3.74 -10.39
CA TYR A 79 5.66 -4.47 -10.03
C TYR A 79 5.44 -5.95 -10.31
N GLY A 80 6.33 -6.54 -11.10
CA GLY A 80 6.23 -7.94 -11.42
C GLY A 80 6.75 -8.84 -10.31
N ILE A 81 6.48 -10.13 -10.46
CA ILE A 81 6.97 -11.13 -9.52
C ILE A 81 8.49 -11.09 -9.53
N GLY A 82 9.09 -11.02 -8.35
CA GLY A 82 10.54 -10.96 -8.23
C GLY A 82 11.15 -9.59 -8.28
N GLN A 83 10.37 -8.58 -8.66
CA GLN A 83 10.88 -7.21 -8.60
C GLN A 83 10.88 -6.71 -7.17
N PRO A 84 11.89 -5.92 -6.78
CA PRO A 84 11.85 -5.29 -5.46
C PRO A 84 10.68 -4.33 -5.36
N LEU A 85 10.00 -4.36 -4.23
CA LEU A 85 8.92 -3.41 -3.98
C LEU A 85 9.52 -2.10 -3.49
N PRO A 86 8.78 -0.98 -3.63
CA PRO A 86 9.34 0.35 -3.37
C PRO A 86 9.51 0.70 -1.90
N HIS A 87 9.05 -0.15 -0.99
CA HIS A 87 9.17 0.13 0.43
C HIS A 87 9.26 -1.18 1.18
N VAL A 88 10.10 -1.22 2.21
CA VAL A 88 10.30 -2.43 2.98
C VAL A 88 9.01 -2.92 3.62
N ALA A 89 8.10 -2.01 3.97
CA ALA A 89 6.81 -2.40 4.54
C ALA A 89 5.99 -3.23 3.58
N LEU A 90 6.07 -2.95 2.27
CA LEU A 90 5.34 -3.74 1.29
C LEU A 90 5.92 -5.16 1.17
N GLU A 91 7.24 -5.29 1.26
CA GLU A 91 7.85 -6.60 1.28
C GLU A 91 7.41 -7.40 2.50
N ALA A 92 7.38 -6.75 3.66
CA ALA A 92 6.94 -7.39 4.88
C ALA A 92 5.46 -7.78 4.82
N ALA A 93 4.63 -6.92 4.24
CA ALA A 93 3.21 -7.21 4.09
C ALA A 93 3.00 -8.42 3.21
N ARG A 94 3.71 -8.49 2.10
CA ARG A 94 3.60 -9.64 1.19
C ARG A 94 3.98 -10.92 1.89
N ALA A 95 5.06 -10.91 2.67
CA ALA A 95 5.49 -12.10 3.39
C ALA A 95 4.44 -12.54 4.40
N LYS A 96 3.84 -11.59 5.11
CA LYS A 96 2.83 -11.92 6.12
C LYS A 96 1.56 -12.48 5.51
N LEU A 97 1.15 -11.97 4.36
CA LEU A 97 -0.05 -12.44 3.71
C LEU A 97 0.14 -13.81 3.05
N ASN A 98 1.37 -14.18 2.76
CA ASN A 98 1.68 -15.45 2.11
C ASN A 98 2.10 -16.54 3.07
N GLN A 99 1.93 -16.33 4.35
CA GLN A 99 2.24 -17.35 5.35
C GLN A 99 1.22 -18.47 5.36
#